data_9979e60d4293d34ab58d715ba169ece9
#
_entry.id   9979e60d4293d34ab58d715ba169ece9
#
_cell.length_a   1.000
_cell.length_b   1.000
_cell.length_c   1.000
_cell.angle_alpha   90.00
_cell.angle_beta   90.00
_cell.angle_gamma   90.00
#
_symmetry.space_group_name_H-M   'P 1'
#
loop_
_entity.id
_entity.type
_entity.pdbx_description
1 polymer ?
#
loop_
_entity_poly.entity_id
_entity_poly.type
_entity_poly.pdbx_seq_one_letter_code
_entity_poly.pdbx_strand_id
1 'polypeptide(L)'
;MTILVTGATGTVGRIVVDRLLRAGQRVRALTRNPAGAALPDGVELVAGDLAGAAAALDGVDRVYYLAGMLAPETAAEQARAFARRAAEAGVTRVVTMTGLAVTVRRPGSYEMLLEAEEAVEASGLEWTHVRPGEFAANKLDLWAPSIRAEGVVRSAFPDALGVPIHEADIAEVAVAALLEDGHAGRAYSLSGPQALSHREQAAAIGDGLGRTLRFEPLTYGQARAACITAGIPAEIAEYLLGYQAEYAEEPPAVLPDVERVLGRPARTLAEWAADHRADFTPAA
;
A
#
# COMPACT_ATOMS: atom_id res chain seq x y z
N MET A 1 -14.00 10.64 17.67
CA MET A 1 -13.83 11.51 16.49
C MET A 1 -14.30 10.77 15.24
N THR A 2 -14.59 11.50 14.17
CA THR A 2 -14.96 10.91 12.87
C THR A 2 -13.78 10.96 11.92
N ILE A 3 -13.41 9.81 11.34
CA ILE A 3 -12.26 9.70 10.44
C ILE A 3 -12.73 9.24 9.07
N LEU A 4 -12.43 10.06 8.05
CA LEU A 4 -12.69 9.69 6.66
C LEU A 4 -11.55 8.81 6.15
N VAL A 5 -11.90 7.67 5.55
CA VAL A 5 -10.96 6.78 4.87
C VAL A 5 -11.25 6.77 3.38
N THR A 6 -10.33 7.29 2.57
CA THR A 6 -10.37 7.10 1.12
C THR A 6 -9.66 5.81 0.75
N GLY A 7 -10.07 5.18 -0.36
CA GLY A 7 -9.52 3.86 -0.71
C GLY A 7 -9.85 2.75 0.30
N ALA A 8 -10.92 2.92 1.07
CA ALA A 8 -11.34 2.04 2.18
C ALA A 8 -11.55 0.58 1.77
N THR A 9 -11.85 0.29 0.52
CA THR A 9 -12.06 -1.07 0.00
C THR A 9 -10.78 -1.72 -0.55
N GLY A 10 -9.67 -0.98 -0.57
CA GLY A 10 -8.36 -1.47 -1.02
C GLY A 10 -7.61 -2.26 0.05
N THR A 11 -6.47 -2.83 -0.32
CA THR A 11 -5.62 -3.70 0.50
C THR A 11 -5.27 -3.09 1.86
N VAL A 12 -4.74 -1.87 1.89
CA VAL A 12 -4.38 -1.17 3.15
C VAL A 12 -5.61 -0.53 3.80
N GLY A 13 -6.49 0.10 2.98
CA GLY A 13 -7.64 0.85 3.49
C GLY A 13 -8.60 0.00 4.33
N ARG A 14 -8.83 -1.27 3.97
CA ARG A 14 -9.66 -2.21 4.76
C ARG A 14 -9.10 -2.42 6.16
N ILE A 15 -7.78 -2.55 6.26
CA ILE A 15 -7.11 -2.75 7.55
C ILE A 15 -7.16 -1.45 8.37
N VAL A 16 -6.96 -0.29 7.74
CA VAL A 16 -7.12 1.02 8.40
C VAL A 16 -8.53 1.14 8.98
N VAL A 17 -9.57 0.82 8.20
CA VAL A 17 -10.98 0.82 8.67
C VAL A 17 -11.15 -0.10 9.89
N ASP A 18 -10.70 -1.36 9.81
CA ASP A 18 -10.82 -2.31 10.91
C ASP A 18 -10.10 -1.82 12.19
N ARG A 19 -8.87 -1.33 12.05
CA ARG A 19 -8.09 -0.81 13.19
C ARG A 19 -8.73 0.42 13.83
N LEU A 20 -9.26 1.34 13.04
CA LEU A 20 -9.96 2.53 13.54
C LEU A 20 -11.24 2.18 14.28
N LEU A 21 -12.03 1.23 13.76
CA LEU A 21 -13.23 0.73 14.46
C LEU A 21 -12.87 0.08 15.80
N ARG A 22 -11.82 -0.78 15.83
CA ARG A 22 -11.34 -1.40 17.08
C ARG A 22 -10.81 -0.38 18.09
N ALA A 23 -10.29 0.75 17.62
CA ALA A 23 -9.91 1.88 18.46
C ALA A 23 -11.10 2.77 18.88
N GLY A 24 -12.35 2.36 18.62
CA GLY A 24 -13.56 3.06 19.02
C GLY A 24 -13.84 4.34 18.24
N GLN A 25 -13.24 4.48 17.04
CA GLN A 25 -13.47 5.66 16.21
C GLN A 25 -14.71 5.49 15.32
N ARG A 26 -15.36 6.58 14.99
CA ARG A 26 -16.37 6.61 13.92
C ARG A 26 -15.65 6.67 12.59
N VAL A 27 -15.94 5.71 11.71
CA VAL A 27 -15.28 5.59 10.40
C VAL A 27 -16.29 5.91 9.31
N ARG A 28 -15.92 6.84 8.45
CA ARG A 28 -16.61 7.14 7.20
C ARG A 28 -15.74 6.69 6.02
N ALA A 29 -16.30 5.91 5.10
CA ALA A 29 -15.59 5.40 3.94
C ALA A 29 -16.14 6.03 2.66
N LEU A 30 -15.28 6.71 1.90
CA LEU A 30 -15.60 7.19 0.56
C LEU A 30 -15.37 6.07 -0.44
N THR A 31 -16.41 5.68 -1.19
CA THR A 31 -16.33 4.62 -2.20
C THR A 31 -17.24 4.90 -3.38
N ARG A 32 -16.79 4.53 -4.58
CA ARG A 32 -17.59 4.63 -5.81
C ARG A 32 -18.73 3.61 -5.87
N ASN A 33 -18.61 2.51 -5.14
CA ASN A 33 -19.62 1.45 -5.07
C ASN A 33 -19.90 1.03 -3.63
N PRO A 34 -20.78 1.73 -2.90
CA PRO A 34 -21.15 1.39 -1.53
C PRO A 34 -21.74 -0.02 -1.39
N ALA A 35 -22.57 -0.44 -2.34
CA ALA A 35 -23.23 -1.75 -2.27
C ALA A 35 -22.24 -2.93 -2.34
N GLY A 36 -21.10 -2.75 -3.03
CA GLY A 36 -20.04 -3.75 -3.15
C GLY A 36 -18.88 -3.56 -2.20
N ALA A 37 -18.95 -2.63 -1.25
CA ALA A 37 -17.80 -2.25 -0.43
C ALA A 37 -17.32 -3.39 0.50
N ALA A 38 -18.22 -4.27 0.95
CA ALA A 38 -17.92 -5.39 1.86
C ALA A 38 -17.01 -4.97 3.03
N LEU A 39 -17.34 -3.83 3.66
CA LEU A 39 -16.69 -3.31 4.87
C LEU A 39 -17.43 -3.77 6.12
N PRO A 40 -16.78 -3.76 7.31
CA PRO A 40 -17.42 -4.15 8.56
C PRO A 40 -18.65 -3.29 8.88
N ASP A 41 -19.57 -3.86 9.66
CA ASP A 41 -20.70 -3.11 10.23
C ASP A 41 -20.21 -1.93 11.05
N GLY A 42 -20.98 -0.82 11.04
CA GLY A 42 -20.64 0.41 11.78
C GLY A 42 -19.82 1.42 10.97
N VAL A 43 -19.43 1.10 9.72
CA VAL A 43 -18.82 2.05 8.79
C VAL A 43 -19.91 2.86 8.09
N GLU A 44 -19.82 4.19 8.16
CA GLU A 44 -20.64 5.08 7.35
C GLU A 44 -20.14 5.10 5.91
N LEU A 45 -20.95 4.61 4.96
CA LEU A 45 -20.58 4.57 3.54
C LEU A 45 -21.09 5.83 2.83
N VAL A 46 -20.17 6.55 2.17
CA VAL A 46 -20.52 7.70 1.32
C VAL A 46 -20.16 7.37 -0.12
N ALA A 47 -21.17 7.46 -0.99
CA ALA A 47 -20.98 7.28 -2.43
C ALA A 47 -20.27 8.48 -3.04
N GLY A 48 -19.19 8.25 -3.77
CA GLY A 48 -18.46 9.31 -4.47
C GLY A 48 -17.02 8.96 -4.75
N ASP A 49 -16.36 9.92 -5.34
CA ASP A 49 -14.91 9.93 -5.58
C ASP A 49 -14.26 11.16 -4.90
N LEU A 50 -12.96 11.32 -5.09
CA LEU A 50 -12.22 12.45 -4.51
C LEU A 50 -12.67 13.81 -5.07
N ALA A 51 -13.17 13.86 -6.31
CA ALA A 51 -13.67 15.09 -6.91
C ALA A 51 -14.99 15.54 -6.28
N GLY A 52 -15.84 14.58 -5.85
CA GLY A 52 -17.14 14.82 -5.20
C GLY A 52 -17.11 14.73 -3.67
N ALA A 53 -15.94 14.71 -3.03
CA ALA A 53 -15.78 14.40 -1.60
C ALA A 53 -16.33 15.43 -0.61
N ALA A 54 -16.91 16.56 -1.04
CA ALA A 54 -17.38 17.62 -0.12
C ALA A 54 -18.36 17.09 0.94
N ALA A 55 -19.37 16.32 0.54
CA ALA A 55 -20.33 15.73 1.47
C ALA A 55 -19.69 14.68 2.41
N ALA A 56 -18.63 14.01 1.96
CA ALA A 56 -17.92 13.05 2.77
C ALA A 56 -17.07 13.70 3.88
N LEU A 57 -16.74 14.98 3.75
CA LEU A 57 -15.90 15.73 4.68
C LEU A 57 -16.69 16.41 5.80
N ASP A 58 -18.03 16.49 5.71
CA ASP A 58 -18.86 17.16 6.72
C ASP A 58 -18.74 16.48 8.08
N GLY A 59 -18.33 17.24 9.12
CA GLY A 59 -18.13 16.75 10.47
C GLY A 59 -16.99 15.71 10.62
N VAL A 60 -16.04 15.68 9.71
CA VAL A 60 -14.84 14.85 9.76
C VAL A 60 -13.72 15.58 10.49
N ASP A 61 -13.11 14.89 11.47
CA ASP A 61 -11.98 15.43 12.23
C ASP A 61 -10.64 15.16 11.57
N ARG A 62 -10.45 13.95 11.01
CA ARG A 62 -9.19 13.47 10.43
C ARG A 62 -9.43 12.66 9.15
N VAL A 63 -8.42 12.59 8.28
CA VAL A 63 -8.53 11.90 7.00
C VAL A 63 -7.34 10.96 6.78
N TYR A 64 -7.62 9.72 6.37
CA TYR A 64 -6.68 8.87 5.66
C TYR A 64 -6.87 9.09 4.14
N TYR A 65 -5.87 9.66 3.50
CA TYR A 65 -5.91 10.05 2.10
C TYR A 65 -5.00 9.18 1.24
N LEU A 66 -5.60 8.36 0.35
CA LEU A 66 -4.87 7.55 -0.62
C LEU A 66 -4.62 8.37 -1.89
N ALA A 67 -3.40 8.86 -2.07
CA ALA A 67 -3.00 9.65 -3.24
C ALA A 67 -2.59 8.80 -4.46
N GLY A 68 -2.14 7.57 -4.24
CA GLY A 68 -1.60 6.70 -5.31
C GLY A 68 -2.61 6.18 -6.34
N MET A 69 -3.90 6.53 -6.23
CA MET A 69 -4.97 6.14 -7.17
C MET A 69 -5.42 7.28 -8.08
N LEU A 70 -4.70 8.38 -8.09
CA LEU A 70 -5.02 9.53 -8.94
C LEU A 70 -4.52 9.30 -10.36
N ALA A 71 -5.29 9.79 -11.34
CA ALA A 71 -4.80 9.81 -12.72
C ALA A 71 -3.65 10.84 -12.82
N PRO A 72 -2.51 10.47 -13.43
CA PRO A 72 -1.32 11.33 -13.44
C PRO A 72 -1.59 12.76 -13.91
N GLU A 73 -2.43 12.91 -14.93
CA GLU A 73 -2.71 14.20 -15.57
C GLU A 73 -3.51 15.17 -14.67
N THR A 74 -4.20 14.65 -13.66
CA THR A 74 -5.08 15.43 -12.78
C THR A 74 -4.73 15.29 -11.30
N ALA A 75 -3.69 14.52 -10.98
CA ALA A 75 -3.34 14.17 -9.61
C ALA A 75 -3.10 15.39 -8.72
N ALA A 76 -2.29 16.32 -9.17
CA ALA A 76 -1.97 17.55 -8.44
C ALA A 76 -3.21 18.44 -8.23
N GLU A 77 -4.05 18.60 -9.25
CA GLU A 77 -5.27 19.39 -9.16
C GLU A 77 -6.27 18.76 -8.19
N GLN A 78 -6.48 17.46 -8.30
CA GLN A 78 -7.38 16.72 -7.41
C GLN A 78 -6.88 16.74 -5.95
N ALA A 79 -5.58 16.58 -5.72
CA ALA A 79 -4.99 16.66 -4.39
C ALA A 79 -5.16 18.05 -3.77
N ARG A 80 -4.87 19.11 -4.54
CA ARG A 80 -5.08 20.51 -4.09
C ARG A 80 -6.54 20.80 -3.79
N ALA A 81 -7.46 20.35 -4.67
CA ALA A 81 -8.89 20.54 -4.45
C ALA A 81 -9.40 19.79 -3.22
N PHE A 82 -8.93 18.56 -3.00
CA PHE A 82 -9.27 17.76 -1.83
C PHE A 82 -8.74 18.39 -0.53
N ALA A 83 -7.45 18.74 -0.50
CA ALA A 83 -6.80 19.33 0.68
C ALA A 83 -7.47 20.66 1.08
N ARG A 84 -7.79 21.52 0.11
CA ARG A 84 -8.53 22.77 0.35
C ARG A 84 -9.90 22.48 0.97
N ARG A 85 -10.70 21.58 0.37
CA ARG A 85 -12.03 21.22 0.89
C ARG A 85 -11.95 20.61 2.29
N ALA A 86 -10.94 19.81 2.57
CA ALA A 86 -10.72 19.25 3.89
C ALA A 86 -10.47 20.37 4.93
N ALA A 87 -9.63 21.34 4.59
CA ALA A 87 -9.37 22.50 5.45
C ALA A 87 -10.65 23.36 5.65
N GLU A 88 -11.41 23.64 4.60
CA GLU A 88 -12.69 24.38 4.65
C GLU A 88 -13.75 23.66 5.50
N ALA A 89 -13.75 22.32 5.52
CA ALA A 89 -14.64 21.49 6.33
C ALA A 89 -14.22 21.39 7.80
N GLY A 90 -13.07 21.94 8.18
CA GLY A 90 -12.57 21.90 9.55
C GLY A 90 -11.82 20.63 9.94
N VAL A 91 -11.37 19.84 8.94
CA VAL A 91 -10.44 18.72 9.18
C VAL A 91 -9.18 19.27 9.84
N THR A 92 -8.67 18.58 10.83
CA THR A 92 -7.46 19.02 11.56
C THR A 92 -6.22 18.28 11.13
N ARG A 93 -6.33 17.00 10.71
CA ARG A 93 -5.17 16.15 10.37
C ARG A 93 -5.44 15.29 9.14
N VAL A 94 -4.43 15.20 8.27
CA VAL A 94 -4.43 14.32 7.10
C VAL A 94 -3.23 13.40 7.13
N VAL A 95 -3.47 12.10 7.04
CA VAL A 95 -2.42 11.09 6.81
C VAL A 95 -2.51 10.65 5.36
N THR A 96 -1.50 10.99 4.56
CA THR A 96 -1.46 10.69 3.13
C THR A 96 -0.67 9.42 2.88
N MET A 97 -1.23 8.47 2.17
CA MET A 97 -0.48 7.32 1.66
C MET A 97 -0.05 7.58 0.22
N THR A 98 1.24 7.63 -0.01
CA THR A 98 1.89 7.82 -1.31
C THR A 98 2.74 6.60 -1.66
N GLY A 99 4.05 6.71 -1.71
CA GLY A 99 4.96 5.60 -2.00
C GLY A 99 6.43 5.97 -1.82
N LEU A 100 7.25 4.96 -1.64
CA LEU A 100 8.70 5.09 -1.49
C LEU A 100 9.36 5.77 -2.71
N ALA A 101 8.70 5.76 -3.87
CA ALA A 101 9.14 6.45 -5.08
C ALA A 101 9.46 7.93 -4.82
N VAL A 102 8.71 8.60 -3.91
CA VAL A 102 8.98 10.00 -3.51
C VAL A 102 10.34 10.13 -2.82
N THR A 103 10.66 9.21 -1.91
CA THR A 103 11.92 9.24 -1.16
C THR A 103 13.13 8.95 -2.04
N VAL A 104 13.02 7.95 -2.92
CA VAL A 104 14.11 7.54 -3.84
C VAL A 104 14.11 8.32 -5.16
N ARG A 105 13.13 9.21 -5.37
CA ARG A 105 12.96 10.03 -6.57
C ARG A 105 12.92 9.19 -7.86
N ARG A 106 12.13 8.10 -7.84
CA ARG A 106 12.02 7.19 -8.99
C ARG A 106 11.28 7.88 -10.16
N PRO A 107 11.92 8.09 -11.32
CA PRO A 107 11.32 8.76 -12.46
C PRO A 107 10.01 8.10 -12.93
N GLY A 108 9.05 8.92 -13.37
CA GLY A 108 7.76 8.47 -13.90
C GLY A 108 6.71 8.09 -12.85
N SER A 109 7.05 8.13 -11.56
CA SER A 109 6.06 7.85 -10.50
C SER A 109 6.19 8.77 -9.29
N TYR A 110 7.35 9.39 -9.04
CA TYR A 110 7.50 10.21 -7.84
C TYR A 110 6.90 11.61 -7.99
N GLU A 111 6.89 12.18 -9.19
CA GLU A 111 6.44 13.54 -9.44
C GLU A 111 4.98 13.73 -9.02
N MET A 112 4.10 12.86 -9.50
CA MET A 112 2.67 12.89 -9.17
C MET A 112 2.43 12.71 -7.66
N LEU A 113 3.16 11.79 -7.03
CA LEU A 113 3.02 11.53 -5.60
C LEU A 113 3.56 12.69 -4.76
N LEU A 114 4.68 13.28 -5.19
CA LEU A 114 5.26 14.47 -4.55
C LEU A 114 4.30 15.67 -4.64
N GLU A 115 3.72 15.94 -5.81
CA GLU A 115 2.74 17.01 -5.98
C GLU A 115 1.50 16.83 -5.08
N ALA A 116 1.08 15.59 -4.84
CA ALA A 116 0.00 15.31 -3.91
C ALA A 116 0.39 15.57 -2.46
N GLU A 117 1.62 15.27 -2.06
CA GLU A 117 2.15 15.60 -0.73
C GLU A 117 2.27 17.12 -0.55
N GLU A 118 2.89 17.81 -1.50
CA GLU A 118 3.02 19.28 -1.49
C GLU A 118 1.66 19.99 -1.42
N ALA A 119 0.64 19.45 -2.07
CA ALA A 119 -0.71 19.98 -2.01
C ALA A 119 -1.32 19.87 -0.60
N VAL A 120 -1.06 18.78 0.10
CA VAL A 120 -1.50 18.59 1.48
C VAL A 120 -0.69 19.48 2.43
N GLU A 121 0.63 19.56 2.26
CA GLU A 121 1.51 20.43 3.05
C GLU A 121 1.10 21.91 2.95
N ALA A 122 0.76 22.36 1.75
CA ALA A 122 0.34 23.74 1.50
C ALA A 122 -1.06 24.09 2.06
N SER A 123 -1.84 23.10 2.49
CA SER A 123 -3.22 23.32 2.98
C SER A 123 -3.32 23.90 4.39
N GLY A 124 -2.23 23.90 5.16
CA GLY A 124 -2.21 24.32 6.56
C GLY A 124 -2.75 23.27 7.55
N LEU A 125 -3.14 22.09 7.09
CA LEU A 125 -3.54 20.96 7.94
C LEU A 125 -2.32 20.34 8.63
N GLU A 126 -2.51 19.69 9.77
CA GLU A 126 -1.51 18.75 10.28
C GLU A 126 -1.39 17.59 9.29
N TRP A 127 -0.20 17.37 8.76
CA TRP A 127 0.02 16.32 7.78
C TRP A 127 1.05 15.28 8.23
N THR A 128 0.86 14.05 7.75
CA THR A 128 1.85 12.98 7.84
C THR A 128 1.82 12.20 6.52
N HIS A 129 2.99 11.92 5.94
CA HIS A 129 3.09 11.09 4.74
C HIS A 129 3.58 9.69 5.08
N VAL A 130 2.88 8.68 4.60
CA VAL A 130 3.24 7.27 4.68
C VAL A 130 3.67 6.83 3.29
N ARG A 131 4.95 6.46 3.14
CA ARG A 131 5.60 6.13 1.88
C ARG A 131 6.03 4.67 1.85
N PRO A 132 5.13 3.71 1.63
CA PRO A 132 5.48 2.30 1.57
C PRO A 132 6.29 1.98 0.31
N GLY A 133 7.20 1.01 0.44
CA GLY A 133 7.92 0.40 -0.66
C GLY A 133 7.13 -0.75 -1.32
N GLU A 134 7.82 -1.83 -1.68
CA GLU A 134 7.24 -3.01 -2.30
C GLU A 134 6.24 -3.69 -1.38
N PHE A 135 4.97 -3.79 -1.79
CA PHE A 135 3.94 -4.50 -1.02
C PHE A 135 4.14 -6.02 -1.13
N ALA A 136 4.14 -6.72 0.00
CA ALA A 136 4.10 -8.17 0.02
C ALA A 136 2.84 -8.70 -0.70
N ALA A 137 1.71 -8.00 -0.56
CA ALA A 137 0.44 -8.33 -1.20
C ALA A 137 0.50 -8.42 -2.75
N ASN A 138 1.47 -7.75 -3.42
CA ASN A 138 1.65 -7.90 -4.87
C ASN A 138 1.96 -9.34 -5.28
N LYS A 139 2.46 -10.17 -4.36
CA LYS A 139 2.76 -11.58 -4.60
C LYS A 139 1.50 -12.46 -4.71
N LEU A 140 0.35 -11.96 -4.26
CA LEU A 140 -0.92 -12.65 -4.45
C LEU A 140 -1.30 -12.73 -5.93
N ASP A 141 -1.05 -11.67 -6.68
CA ASP A 141 -1.34 -11.66 -8.12
C ASP A 141 -0.22 -12.33 -8.92
N LEU A 142 1.04 -12.11 -8.53
CA LEU A 142 2.20 -12.56 -9.31
C LEU A 142 2.56 -14.03 -9.07
N TRP A 143 2.47 -14.52 -7.84
CA TRP A 143 2.99 -15.84 -7.46
C TRP A 143 1.95 -16.81 -6.91
N ALA A 144 0.87 -16.33 -6.27
CA ALA A 144 -0.11 -17.23 -5.68
C ALA A 144 -0.78 -18.18 -6.69
N PRO A 145 -1.07 -17.81 -7.94
CA PRO A 145 -1.64 -18.75 -8.91
C PRO A 145 -0.74 -19.98 -9.15
N SER A 146 0.55 -19.80 -9.40
CA SER A 146 1.51 -20.90 -9.62
C SER A 146 1.84 -21.66 -8.33
N ILE A 147 1.84 -20.98 -7.19
CA ILE A 147 2.00 -21.64 -5.88
C ILE A 147 0.82 -22.55 -5.57
N ARG A 148 -0.42 -22.11 -5.84
CA ARG A 148 -1.62 -22.95 -5.67
C ARG A 148 -1.63 -24.17 -6.57
N ALA A 149 -1.30 -23.97 -7.86
CA ALA A 149 -1.40 -25.01 -8.86
C ALA A 149 -0.25 -26.04 -8.77
N GLU A 150 0.96 -25.59 -8.49
CA GLU A 150 2.17 -26.39 -8.73
C GLU A 150 3.19 -26.33 -7.56
N GLY A 151 2.99 -25.48 -6.55
CA GLY A 151 3.96 -25.24 -5.49
C GLY A 151 5.25 -24.56 -6.00
N VAL A 152 5.12 -23.68 -7.01
CA VAL A 152 6.25 -23.08 -7.71
C VAL A 152 6.15 -21.56 -7.68
N VAL A 153 7.28 -20.89 -7.41
CA VAL A 153 7.47 -19.46 -7.66
C VAL A 153 8.30 -19.29 -8.93
N ARG A 154 7.85 -18.40 -9.81
CA ARG A 154 8.55 -18.07 -11.06
C ARG A 154 8.89 -16.59 -11.11
N SER A 155 10.16 -16.26 -11.41
CA SER A 155 10.62 -14.88 -11.56
C SER A 155 11.82 -14.76 -12.50
N ALA A 156 11.93 -13.60 -13.17
CA ALA A 156 13.04 -13.32 -14.09
C ALA A 156 14.35 -12.96 -13.37
N PHE A 157 14.28 -12.45 -12.17
CA PHE A 157 15.43 -11.93 -11.42
C PHE A 157 15.61 -12.69 -10.11
N PRO A 158 16.11 -13.94 -10.16
CA PRO A 158 16.15 -14.81 -8.99
C PRO A 158 16.92 -14.22 -7.80
N ASP A 159 17.95 -13.44 -8.08
CA ASP A 159 18.89 -12.91 -7.09
C ASP A 159 18.67 -11.40 -6.81
N ALA A 160 17.69 -10.77 -7.48
CA ALA A 160 17.28 -9.39 -7.18
C ALA A 160 16.69 -9.32 -5.76
N LEU A 161 17.20 -8.37 -4.96
CA LEU A 161 16.74 -8.17 -3.61
C LEU A 161 15.47 -7.30 -3.59
N GLY A 162 14.54 -7.64 -2.71
CA GLY A 162 13.38 -6.83 -2.37
C GLY A 162 13.22 -6.72 -0.87
N VAL A 163 12.48 -5.73 -0.42
CA VAL A 163 12.16 -5.50 1.00
C VAL A 163 10.64 -5.44 1.20
N PRO A 164 9.91 -6.53 0.85
CA PRO A 164 8.46 -6.54 0.82
C PRO A 164 7.87 -6.23 2.19
N ILE A 165 6.98 -5.23 2.24
CA ILE A 165 6.30 -4.81 3.46
C ILE A 165 4.91 -5.42 3.55
N HIS A 166 4.54 -5.89 4.75
CA HIS A 166 3.19 -6.32 5.07
C HIS A 166 2.23 -5.12 5.10
N GLU A 167 1.11 -5.20 4.42
CA GLU A 167 0.08 -4.14 4.38
C GLU A 167 -0.50 -3.80 5.75
N ALA A 168 -0.48 -4.74 6.71
CA ALA A 168 -0.88 -4.46 8.08
C ALA A 168 0.08 -3.49 8.78
N ASP A 169 1.38 -3.53 8.50
CA ASP A 169 2.33 -2.58 9.06
C ASP A 169 2.13 -1.18 8.48
N ILE A 170 1.83 -1.08 7.19
CA ILE A 170 1.48 0.20 6.55
C ILE A 170 0.24 0.81 7.22
N ALA A 171 -0.80 -0.01 7.39
CA ALA A 171 -2.05 0.42 8.02
C ALA A 171 -1.86 0.83 9.49
N GLU A 172 -1.07 0.07 10.26
CA GLU A 172 -0.80 0.39 11.67
C GLU A 172 0.00 1.70 11.82
N VAL A 173 1.00 1.96 10.98
CA VAL A 173 1.69 3.26 10.93
C VAL A 173 0.74 4.39 10.58
N ALA A 174 -0.13 4.20 9.58
CA ALA A 174 -1.12 5.21 9.23
C ALA A 174 -2.12 5.48 10.37
N VAL A 175 -2.56 4.44 11.08
CA VAL A 175 -3.49 4.56 12.21
C VAL A 175 -2.81 5.24 13.40
N ALA A 176 -1.55 4.91 13.71
CA ALA A 176 -0.77 5.62 14.74
C ALA A 176 -0.68 7.13 14.41
N ALA A 177 -0.32 7.47 13.17
CA ALA A 177 -0.26 8.86 12.73
C ALA A 177 -1.62 9.58 12.75
N LEU A 178 -2.73 8.84 12.54
CA LEU A 178 -4.07 9.39 12.68
C LEU A 178 -4.46 9.63 14.14
N LEU A 179 -4.08 8.74 15.08
CA LEU A 179 -4.62 8.75 16.43
C LEU A 179 -3.70 9.39 17.47
N GLU A 180 -2.39 9.28 17.29
CA GLU A 180 -1.39 9.71 18.25
C GLU A 180 -0.81 11.08 17.90
N ASP A 181 -0.17 11.73 18.88
CA ASP A 181 0.55 12.98 18.68
C ASP A 181 2.02 12.73 18.29
N GLY A 182 2.70 13.78 17.77
CA GLY A 182 4.12 13.72 17.41
C GLY A 182 4.40 13.32 15.97
N HIS A 183 3.38 13.07 15.15
CA HIS A 183 3.50 12.69 13.74
C HIS A 183 3.33 13.85 12.76
N ALA A 184 2.85 15.01 13.22
CA ALA A 184 2.67 16.18 12.35
C ALA A 184 4.00 16.64 11.73
N GLY A 185 3.98 16.91 10.41
CA GLY A 185 5.16 17.31 9.65
C GLY A 185 6.15 16.18 9.41
N ARG A 186 5.74 14.93 9.47
CA ARG A 186 6.60 13.75 9.28
C ARG A 186 6.27 13.01 7.99
N ALA A 187 7.32 12.47 7.36
CA ALA A 187 7.21 11.51 6.27
C ALA A 187 7.92 10.21 6.68
N TYR A 188 7.20 9.10 6.65
CA TYR A 188 7.68 7.78 7.04
C TYR A 188 7.86 6.90 5.80
N SER A 189 9.10 6.48 5.56
CA SER A 189 9.45 5.57 4.48
C SER A 189 9.47 4.13 5.00
N LEU A 190 8.59 3.29 4.48
CA LEU A 190 8.33 1.98 5.05
C LEU A 190 8.83 0.84 4.18
N SER A 191 9.47 -0.14 4.79
CA SER A 191 9.87 -1.41 4.17
C SER A 191 9.60 -2.57 5.10
N GLY A 192 9.67 -3.80 4.57
CA GLY A 192 9.79 -5.00 5.39
C GLY A 192 11.12 -5.04 6.16
N PRO A 193 11.29 -5.99 7.09
CA PRO A 193 12.44 -6.02 7.99
C PRO A 193 13.69 -6.66 7.37
N GLN A 194 13.58 -7.24 6.16
CA GLN A 194 14.63 -8.03 5.53
C GLN A 194 14.73 -7.75 4.04
N ALA A 195 15.97 -7.56 3.55
CA ALA A 195 16.27 -7.60 2.13
C ALA A 195 16.44 -9.07 1.71
N LEU A 196 15.54 -9.57 0.86
CA LEU A 196 15.48 -10.95 0.43
C LEU A 196 15.52 -11.03 -1.10
N SER A 197 16.37 -11.92 -1.64
CA SER A 197 16.29 -12.28 -3.04
C SER A 197 14.95 -12.95 -3.38
N HIS A 198 14.56 -12.98 -4.65
CA HIS A 198 13.30 -13.65 -5.02
C HIS A 198 13.31 -15.15 -4.64
N ARG A 199 14.50 -15.79 -4.62
CA ARG A 199 14.63 -17.17 -4.11
C ARG A 199 14.35 -17.25 -2.60
N GLU A 200 14.94 -16.33 -1.83
CA GLU A 200 14.72 -16.29 -0.38
C GLU A 200 13.29 -15.87 -0.04
N GLN A 201 12.67 -14.99 -0.84
CA GLN A 201 11.26 -14.66 -0.70
C GLN A 201 10.36 -15.88 -0.93
N ALA A 202 10.68 -16.71 -1.95
CA ALA A 202 9.96 -17.97 -2.18
C ALA A 202 10.11 -18.94 -1.00
N ALA A 203 11.31 -19.05 -0.44
CA ALA A 203 11.56 -19.85 0.75
C ALA A 203 10.78 -19.33 1.97
N ALA A 204 10.83 -18.01 2.24
CA ALA A 204 10.10 -17.38 3.34
C ALA A 204 8.58 -17.56 3.23
N ILE A 205 8.02 -17.47 2.02
CA ILE A 205 6.60 -17.78 1.78
C ILE A 205 6.34 -19.26 2.09
N GLY A 206 7.21 -20.15 1.63
CA GLY A 206 7.11 -21.59 1.94
C GLY A 206 7.11 -21.88 3.43
N ASP A 207 7.98 -21.23 4.19
CA ASP A 207 8.06 -21.32 5.65
C ASP A 207 6.75 -20.89 6.32
N GLY A 208 6.21 -19.72 5.91
CA GLY A 208 4.93 -19.23 6.41
C GLY A 208 3.75 -20.14 6.08
N LEU A 209 3.80 -20.82 4.93
CA LEU A 209 2.78 -21.80 4.52
C LEU A 209 2.97 -23.20 5.15
N GLY A 210 4.14 -23.45 5.77
CA GLY A 210 4.51 -24.76 6.32
C GLY A 210 4.81 -25.80 5.24
N ARG A 211 5.29 -25.40 4.05
CA ARG A 211 5.65 -26.30 2.94
C ARG A 211 6.80 -25.74 2.11
N THR A 212 7.59 -26.61 1.49
CA THR A 212 8.64 -26.20 0.57
C THR A 212 8.05 -25.78 -0.75
N LEU A 213 8.46 -24.61 -1.26
CA LEU A 213 8.16 -24.14 -2.60
C LEU A 213 9.39 -24.32 -3.50
N ARG A 214 9.16 -24.69 -4.76
CA ARG A 214 10.19 -24.72 -5.79
C ARG A 214 10.33 -23.32 -6.40
N PHE A 215 11.55 -22.98 -6.83
CA PHE A 215 11.81 -21.74 -7.56
C PHE A 215 12.28 -22.08 -8.98
N GLU A 216 11.62 -21.51 -9.99
CA GLU A 216 11.96 -21.67 -11.39
C GLU A 216 12.30 -20.31 -12.00
N PRO A 217 13.56 -20.07 -12.44
CA PRO A 217 13.91 -18.81 -13.07
C PRO A 217 13.28 -18.71 -14.46
N LEU A 218 12.77 -17.52 -14.76
CA LEU A 218 12.25 -17.17 -16.08
C LEU A 218 13.26 -16.28 -16.84
N THR A 219 13.20 -16.29 -18.15
CA THR A 219 13.77 -15.19 -18.95
C THR A 219 12.89 -13.95 -18.80
N TYR A 220 13.45 -12.76 -19.08
CA TYR A 220 12.66 -11.51 -19.08
C TYR A 220 11.41 -11.61 -19.96
N GLY A 221 11.55 -12.15 -21.18
CA GLY A 221 10.44 -12.31 -22.10
C GLY A 221 9.33 -13.25 -21.58
N GLN A 222 9.70 -14.32 -20.86
CA GLN A 222 8.74 -15.22 -20.23
C GLN A 222 8.01 -14.55 -19.07
N ALA A 223 8.72 -13.81 -18.23
CA ALA A 223 8.10 -13.07 -17.11
C ALA A 223 7.15 -11.99 -17.63
N ARG A 224 7.55 -11.24 -18.66
CA ARG A 224 6.69 -10.25 -19.31
C ARG A 224 5.43 -10.88 -19.90
N ALA A 225 5.56 -11.98 -20.60
CA ALA A 225 4.41 -12.71 -21.17
C ALA A 225 3.48 -13.22 -20.07
N ALA A 226 4.02 -13.71 -18.96
CA ALA A 226 3.22 -14.15 -17.80
C ALA A 226 2.41 -12.99 -17.18
N CYS A 227 3.00 -11.83 -17.00
CA CYS A 227 2.29 -10.62 -16.52
C CYS A 227 1.12 -10.26 -17.44
N ILE A 228 1.35 -10.21 -18.75
CA ILE A 228 0.30 -9.89 -19.73
C ILE A 228 -0.81 -10.95 -19.72
N THR A 229 -0.45 -12.23 -19.63
CA THR A 229 -1.42 -13.32 -19.54
C THR A 229 -2.26 -13.25 -18.26
N ALA A 230 -1.67 -12.76 -17.15
CA ALA A 230 -2.37 -12.49 -15.91
C ALA A 230 -3.27 -11.22 -15.96
N GLY A 231 -3.33 -10.53 -17.09
CA GLY A 231 -4.15 -9.32 -17.28
C GLY A 231 -3.48 -8.03 -16.83
N ILE A 232 -2.19 -8.06 -16.50
CA ILE A 232 -1.41 -6.85 -16.16
C ILE A 232 -1.13 -6.06 -17.45
N PRO A 233 -1.48 -4.77 -17.53
CA PRO A 233 -1.17 -3.93 -18.69
C PRO A 233 0.35 -3.94 -19.01
N ALA A 234 0.69 -3.90 -20.30
CA ALA A 234 2.08 -4.03 -20.75
C ALA A 234 3.01 -2.99 -20.11
N GLU A 235 2.57 -1.75 -19.95
CA GLU A 235 3.32 -0.66 -19.32
C GLU A 235 3.60 -0.94 -17.83
N ILE A 236 2.62 -1.49 -17.13
CA ILE A 236 2.78 -1.89 -15.73
C ILE A 236 3.72 -3.09 -15.60
N ALA A 237 3.64 -4.06 -16.52
CA ALA A 237 4.57 -5.19 -16.57
C ALA A 237 6.01 -4.72 -16.79
N GLU A 238 6.25 -3.79 -17.72
CA GLU A 238 7.57 -3.18 -17.94
C GLU A 238 8.08 -2.44 -16.71
N TYR A 239 7.21 -1.65 -16.05
CA TYR A 239 7.56 -0.96 -14.80
C TYR A 239 7.96 -1.95 -13.70
N LEU A 240 7.15 -3.01 -13.49
CA LEU A 240 7.40 -4.02 -12.47
C LEU A 240 8.72 -4.79 -12.72
N LEU A 241 8.99 -5.16 -13.98
CA LEU A 241 10.21 -5.87 -14.33
C LEU A 241 11.43 -4.93 -14.33
N GLY A 242 11.24 -3.67 -14.69
CA GLY A 242 12.28 -2.65 -14.70
C GLY A 242 12.84 -2.40 -13.30
N TYR A 243 12.00 -2.18 -12.29
CA TYR A 243 12.51 -1.96 -10.95
C TYR A 243 13.16 -3.23 -10.34
N GLN A 244 12.70 -4.44 -10.73
CA GLN A 244 13.36 -5.68 -10.32
C GLN A 244 14.75 -5.82 -10.92
N ALA A 245 14.94 -5.38 -12.18
CA ALA A 245 16.26 -5.33 -12.81
C ALA A 245 17.20 -4.35 -12.09
N GLU A 246 16.69 -3.16 -11.74
CA GLU A 246 17.45 -2.18 -10.94
C GLU A 246 17.87 -2.74 -9.58
N TYR A 247 16.96 -3.42 -8.88
CA TYR A 247 17.22 -4.01 -7.56
C TYR A 247 18.16 -5.22 -7.62
N ALA A 248 18.41 -5.78 -8.81
CA ALA A 248 19.48 -6.77 -9.01
C ALA A 248 20.87 -6.12 -8.94
N GLU A 249 20.99 -4.84 -9.30
CA GLU A 249 22.24 -4.06 -9.30
C GLU A 249 22.38 -3.20 -8.05
N GLU A 250 21.32 -2.51 -7.64
CA GLU A 250 21.24 -1.62 -6.46
C GLU A 250 20.16 -2.11 -5.49
N PRO A 251 20.52 -2.94 -4.51
CA PRO A 251 19.56 -3.48 -3.55
C PRO A 251 18.84 -2.38 -2.73
N PRO A 252 17.53 -2.50 -2.52
CA PRO A 252 16.79 -1.56 -1.69
C PRO A 252 17.21 -1.68 -0.22
N ALA A 253 17.23 -0.54 0.48
CA ALA A 253 17.54 -0.52 1.90
C ALA A 253 16.38 -1.00 2.77
N VAL A 254 16.69 -1.67 3.88
CA VAL A 254 15.75 -1.88 4.99
C VAL A 254 15.62 -0.56 5.75
N LEU A 255 14.38 -0.11 5.94
CA LEU A 255 14.07 1.21 6.52
C LEU A 255 13.53 1.07 7.95
N PRO A 256 13.92 1.96 8.87
CA PRO A 256 13.64 1.80 10.30
C PRO A 256 12.27 2.35 10.74
N ASP A 257 11.49 2.97 9.86
CA ASP A 257 10.35 3.78 10.28
C ASP A 257 9.17 2.97 10.82
N VAL A 258 8.98 1.70 10.40
CA VAL A 258 7.98 0.83 11.02
C VAL A 258 8.30 0.63 12.50
N GLU A 259 9.55 0.26 12.83
CA GLU A 259 9.97 0.04 14.21
C GLU A 259 9.96 1.33 15.02
N ARG A 260 10.39 2.44 14.41
CA ARG A 260 10.39 3.77 15.06
C ARG A 260 8.99 4.22 15.45
N VAL A 261 7.98 3.97 14.61
CA VAL A 261 6.59 4.38 14.86
C VAL A 261 5.86 3.40 15.75
N LEU A 262 6.02 2.08 15.50
CA LEU A 262 5.21 1.05 16.18
C LEU A 262 5.89 0.45 17.41
N GLY A 263 7.18 0.77 17.68
CA GLY A 263 7.93 0.22 18.82
C GLY A 263 8.22 -1.30 18.69
N ARG A 264 8.04 -1.86 17.50
CA ARG A 264 8.31 -3.26 17.18
C ARG A 264 8.85 -3.36 15.74
N PRO A 265 9.63 -4.40 15.40
CA PRO A 265 10.05 -4.63 14.02
C PRO A 265 8.84 -4.83 13.09
N ALA A 266 9.04 -4.55 11.80
CA ALA A 266 8.07 -4.90 10.78
C ALA A 266 7.88 -6.42 10.71
N ARG A 267 6.71 -6.86 10.26
CA ARG A 267 6.41 -8.29 10.04
C ARG A 267 7.26 -8.83 8.90
N THR A 268 7.73 -10.05 9.09
CA THR A 268 8.48 -10.80 8.08
C THR A 268 7.58 -11.26 6.93
N LEU A 269 8.19 -11.59 5.79
CA LEU A 269 7.45 -12.16 4.66
C LEU A 269 6.84 -13.55 5.00
N ALA A 270 7.45 -14.30 5.92
CA ALA A 270 6.90 -15.56 6.40
C ALA A 270 5.63 -15.36 7.24
N GLU A 271 5.61 -14.35 8.12
CA GLU A 271 4.41 -13.99 8.89
C GLU A 271 3.29 -13.50 7.95
N TRP A 272 3.62 -12.67 6.94
CA TRP A 272 2.68 -12.27 5.91
C TRP A 272 2.08 -13.47 5.17
N ALA A 273 2.90 -14.44 4.76
CA ALA A 273 2.42 -15.63 4.07
C ALA A 273 1.54 -16.51 4.96
N ALA A 274 1.81 -16.56 6.26
CA ALA A 274 0.97 -17.27 7.23
C ALA A 274 -0.40 -16.62 7.38
N ASP A 275 -0.47 -15.28 7.42
CA ASP A 275 -1.73 -14.52 7.48
C ASP A 275 -2.55 -14.68 6.18
N HIS A 276 -1.87 -14.83 5.03
CA HIS A 276 -2.45 -15.04 3.71
C HIS A 276 -2.58 -16.52 3.28
N ARG A 277 -2.49 -17.47 4.22
CA ARG A 277 -2.51 -18.91 3.91
C ARG A 277 -3.68 -19.33 3.01
N ALA A 278 -4.86 -18.75 3.20
CA ALA A 278 -6.04 -19.04 2.40
C ALA A 278 -5.86 -18.69 0.92
N ASP A 279 -5.15 -17.61 0.63
CA ASP A 279 -4.90 -17.14 -0.73
C ASP A 279 -3.94 -18.06 -1.51
N PHE A 280 -3.14 -18.85 -0.81
CA PHE A 280 -2.19 -19.83 -1.37
C PHE A 280 -2.72 -21.27 -1.36
N THR A 281 -3.94 -21.49 -0.89
CA THR A 281 -4.57 -22.81 -0.86
C THR A 281 -5.44 -23.00 -2.12
N PRO A 282 -5.40 -24.17 -2.80
CA PRO A 282 -6.33 -24.46 -3.88
C PRO A 282 -7.79 -24.29 -3.42
N ALA A 283 -8.65 -23.75 -4.28
CA ALA A 283 -10.08 -23.77 -4.02
C ALA A 283 -10.56 -25.23 -3.91
N ALA A 284 -11.34 -25.50 -2.87
CA ALA A 284 -11.89 -26.85 -2.62
C ALA A 284 -12.92 -27.26 -3.68
#